data_674803d229992de78fdc465035607fab
#
_entry.id   674803d229992de78fdc465035607fab
#
_cell.length_a   1.000
_cell.length_b   1.000
_cell.length_c   1.000
_cell.angle_alpha   90.00
_cell.angle_beta   90.00
_cell.angle_gamma   90.00
#
_symmetry.space_group_name_H-M   'P 1'
#
loop_
_entity.id
_entity.type
_entity.pdbx_description
1 polymer ?
#
loop_
_entity_poly.entity_id
_entity_poly.type
_entity_poly.pdbx_seq_one_letter_code
_entity_poly.pdbx_strand_id
1 'polypeptide(L)'
;MTKRNIFRIVLVAAALAYFGWGRFHSKTEAVPHKIMAPIASNAKEFTLGSLSFKACELAQKRSGATTAAYCAPFQVAENPDDATSRKIDLNLALVMAEAEAADADIVVFLAGGPGQAAVENWPAVAPALAPLRKHHHILLLDQRGTGHSNALTCARKAEGDKDEEDKAGDERADSTTALEGLRRKTRECLTQVQQHADPRQYTTTVAVHDLEAVRQALGAPQFDLVGVSYGTRMAQQYLMRHPDGVRSVVLDSVAPNELALGEDFADNLESALKAQFSLCTSTPSCAKVFADPYASLIRLRDALRAKPQGYDFRDPITFAPTHRRLDDYALAGLVRLFAYTPETAALLPLSIAEGLKGNYTPLAGQSELLTGDLSELRDNGMQTSVICAEDADLLTPRPQDKDTVLGTMLIDVIRAQCEIWPRGTRPADFHAALKSDKPILILEGELDPVTPPKYGEQVLKGLTNARLLIAKGQGHNVIGRGCIPKIVEDFVNYLAPKDLDVACADALGPTPAFIDFNGSSP
;
A
#
# COMPACT_ATOMS: atom_id res chain seq x y z
N MET A 1 -28.56 -35.99 -49.77
CA MET A 1 -27.53 -35.28 -48.96
C MET A 1 -26.38 -36.24 -48.74
N THR A 2 -25.16 -35.84 -49.09
CA THR A 2 -23.98 -36.70 -48.95
C THR A 2 -23.54 -36.73 -47.48
N LYS A 3 -22.99 -37.83 -46.99
CA LYS A 3 -22.49 -38.00 -45.60
C LYS A 3 -21.60 -36.83 -45.15
N ARG A 4 -20.93 -36.21 -46.10
CA ARG A 4 -20.05 -35.03 -45.87
C ARG A 4 -20.84 -33.77 -45.53
N ASN A 5 -22.07 -33.58 -46.05
CA ASN A 5 -22.92 -32.44 -45.73
C ASN A 5 -23.60 -32.59 -44.35
N ILE A 6 -23.94 -33.82 -43.97
CA ILE A 6 -24.50 -34.12 -42.64
C ILE A 6 -23.46 -33.85 -41.56
N PHE A 7 -22.19 -34.26 -41.77
CA PHE A 7 -21.10 -34.02 -40.84
C PHE A 7 -20.80 -32.50 -40.63
N ARG A 8 -20.89 -31.69 -41.73
CA ARG A 8 -20.74 -30.23 -41.63
C ARG A 8 -21.88 -29.56 -40.89
N ILE A 9 -23.12 -30.04 -41.08
CA ILE A 9 -24.28 -29.48 -40.36
C ILE A 9 -24.22 -29.84 -38.87
N VAL A 10 -23.77 -31.03 -38.50
CA VAL A 10 -23.57 -31.43 -37.10
C VAL A 10 -22.45 -30.65 -36.43
N LEU A 11 -21.34 -30.37 -37.13
CA LEU A 11 -20.25 -29.54 -36.60
C LEU A 11 -20.67 -28.08 -36.39
N VAL A 12 -21.45 -27.51 -37.32
CA VAL A 12 -21.97 -26.13 -37.18
C VAL A 12 -23.01 -26.09 -36.06
N ALA A 13 -23.89 -27.06 -35.93
CA ALA A 13 -24.85 -27.13 -34.83
C ALA A 13 -24.17 -27.34 -33.47
N ALA A 14 -23.11 -28.16 -33.40
CA ALA A 14 -22.33 -28.35 -32.18
C ALA A 14 -21.54 -27.08 -31.81
N ALA A 15 -20.97 -26.34 -32.80
CA ALA A 15 -20.31 -25.06 -32.56
C ALA A 15 -21.31 -23.99 -32.12
N LEU A 16 -22.50 -23.93 -32.73
CA LEU A 16 -23.56 -23.00 -32.31
C LEU A 16 -24.11 -23.34 -30.91
N ALA A 17 -24.24 -24.64 -30.59
CA ALA A 17 -24.62 -25.08 -29.25
C ALA A 17 -23.52 -24.74 -28.21
N TYR A 18 -22.26 -24.95 -28.57
CA TYR A 18 -21.11 -24.60 -27.69
C TYR A 18 -20.98 -23.07 -27.48
N PHE A 19 -21.12 -22.29 -28.56
CA PHE A 19 -21.16 -20.82 -28.45
C PHE A 19 -22.45 -20.28 -27.81
N GLY A 20 -23.58 -20.97 -28.00
CA GLY A 20 -24.84 -20.66 -27.33
C GLY A 20 -24.78 -21.00 -25.84
N TRP A 21 -24.21 -22.16 -25.49
CA TRP A 21 -24.07 -22.58 -24.08
C TRP A 21 -23.07 -21.74 -23.32
N GLY A 22 -21.98 -21.27 -23.94
CA GLY A 22 -21.06 -20.31 -23.35
C GLY A 22 -21.69 -18.95 -23.07
N ARG A 23 -22.78 -18.58 -23.74
CA ARG A 23 -23.55 -17.35 -23.46
C ARG A 23 -24.67 -17.53 -22.43
N PHE A 24 -25.02 -18.78 -22.07
CA PHE A 24 -26.03 -19.11 -21.06
C PHE A 24 -25.45 -19.53 -19.70
N HIS A 25 -24.13 -19.41 -19.49
CA HIS A 25 -23.62 -19.42 -18.13
C HIS A 25 -24.12 -18.13 -17.45
N SER A 26 -24.93 -18.34 -16.45
CA SER A 26 -25.63 -17.36 -15.65
C SER A 26 -24.77 -16.11 -15.48
N LYS A 27 -25.10 -15.04 -16.21
CA LYS A 27 -24.70 -13.71 -15.75
C LYS A 27 -25.35 -13.60 -14.39
N THR A 28 -24.58 -13.65 -13.33
CA THR A 28 -25.01 -13.28 -12.00
C THR A 28 -25.68 -11.92 -12.16
N GLU A 29 -26.97 -11.80 -11.83
CA GLU A 29 -27.66 -10.51 -11.94
C GLU A 29 -26.99 -9.54 -10.97
N ALA A 30 -26.74 -8.32 -11.44
CA ALA A 30 -26.23 -7.26 -10.59
C ALA A 30 -27.19 -7.06 -9.41
N VAL A 31 -26.63 -6.95 -8.20
CA VAL A 31 -27.44 -6.67 -7.01
C VAL A 31 -28.10 -5.30 -7.19
N PRO A 32 -29.43 -5.19 -7.01
CA PRO A 32 -30.10 -3.91 -7.18
C PRO A 32 -29.56 -2.89 -6.18
N HIS A 33 -29.03 -1.80 -6.72
CA HIS A 33 -28.51 -0.69 -5.91
C HIS A 33 -29.61 0.37 -5.71
N LYS A 34 -29.59 1.00 -4.56
CA LYS A 34 -30.36 2.22 -4.34
C LYS A 34 -29.64 3.36 -5.06
N ILE A 35 -30.31 4.01 -5.98
CA ILE A 35 -29.73 5.09 -6.77
C ILE A 35 -29.83 6.40 -6.01
N MET A 36 -28.74 7.15 -5.96
CA MET A 36 -28.71 8.51 -5.44
C MET A 36 -29.39 9.49 -6.41
N ALA A 37 -29.97 10.55 -5.85
CA ALA A 37 -30.42 11.67 -6.68
C ALA A 37 -29.22 12.28 -7.44
N PRO A 38 -29.38 12.60 -8.75
CA PRO A 38 -28.28 13.18 -9.51
C PRO A 38 -27.77 14.47 -8.89
N ILE A 39 -26.46 14.60 -8.79
CA ILE A 39 -25.77 15.84 -8.41
C ILE A 39 -25.36 16.54 -9.70
N ALA A 40 -25.71 17.83 -9.86
CA ALA A 40 -25.36 18.57 -11.06
C ALA A 40 -23.82 18.55 -11.26
N SER A 41 -23.35 18.08 -12.41
CA SER A 41 -21.94 17.86 -12.71
C SER A 41 -21.05 19.11 -12.63
N ASN A 42 -21.66 20.30 -12.64
CA ASN A 42 -20.99 21.60 -12.56
C ASN A 42 -21.39 22.40 -11.32
N ALA A 43 -22.00 21.75 -10.32
CA ALA A 43 -22.30 22.40 -9.05
C ALA A 43 -20.99 22.88 -8.39
N LYS A 44 -20.97 24.13 -7.92
CA LYS A 44 -19.84 24.64 -7.14
C LYS A 44 -19.82 24.09 -5.71
N GLU A 45 -21.01 23.76 -5.20
CA GLU A 45 -21.24 23.27 -3.86
C GLU A 45 -22.51 22.42 -3.84
N PHE A 46 -22.56 21.38 -3.02
CA PHE A 46 -23.75 20.58 -2.77
C PHE A 46 -23.71 19.96 -1.38
N THR A 47 -24.85 19.52 -0.89
CA THR A 47 -24.97 18.85 0.41
C THR A 47 -25.28 17.38 0.20
N LEU A 48 -24.53 16.52 0.92
CA LEU A 48 -24.77 15.08 1.00
C LEU A 48 -24.86 14.69 2.49
N GLY A 49 -26.02 14.19 2.89
CA GLY A 49 -26.32 14.02 4.31
C GLY A 49 -26.29 15.36 5.05
N SER A 50 -25.43 15.48 6.06
CA SER A 50 -25.19 16.72 6.81
C SER A 50 -23.95 17.49 6.34
N LEU A 51 -23.22 16.99 5.32
CA LEU A 51 -21.94 17.55 4.87
C LEU A 51 -22.13 18.46 3.64
N SER A 52 -21.48 19.62 3.66
CA SER A 52 -21.39 20.53 2.52
C SER A 52 -20.07 20.34 1.81
N PHE A 53 -20.14 19.94 0.55
CA PHE A 53 -19.00 19.69 -0.32
C PHE A 53 -18.81 20.84 -1.30
N LYS A 54 -17.57 21.30 -1.47
CA LYS A 54 -17.17 22.36 -2.42
C LYS A 54 -16.27 21.78 -3.48
N ALA A 55 -16.43 22.23 -4.73
CA ALA A 55 -15.56 21.84 -5.82
C ALA A 55 -14.07 22.10 -5.49
N CYS A 56 -13.22 21.13 -5.72
CA CYS A 56 -11.78 21.18 -5.48
C CYS A 56 -11.01 20.37 -6.54
N GLU A 57 -9.70 20.52 -6.57
CA GLU A 57 -8.80 19.71 -7.40
C GLU A 57 -7.84 18.94 -6.50
N LEU A 58 -7.71 17.64 -6.77
CA LEU A 58 -6.74 16.78 -6.12
C LEU A 58 -5.50 16.72 -7.01
N ALA A 59 -4.37 17.21 -6.50
CA ALA A 59 -3.11 17.28 -7.25
C ALA A 59 -2.07 16.32 -6.70
N GLN A 60 -1.39 15.61 -7.56
CA GLN A 60 -0.21 14.83 -7.20
C GLN A 60 1.03 15.72 -7.23
N LYS A 61 1.72 15.85 -6.10
CA LYS A 61 2.88 16.73 -5.92
C LYS A 61 4.00 16.53 -6.95
N ARG A 62 4.21 15.29 -7.42
CA ARG A 62 5.33 14.96 -8.32
C ARG A 62 5.00 14.99 -9.81
N SER A 63 3.79 14.60 -10.21
CA SER A 63 3.41 14.49 -11.63
C SER A 63 2.63 15.70 -12.16
N GLY A 64 2.10 16.53 -11.27
CA GLY A 64 1.19 17.61 -11.63
C GLY A 64 -0.17 17.11 -12.17
N ALA A 65 -0.44 15.80 -12.14
CA ALA A 65 -1.75 15.25 -12.50
C ALA A 65 -2.81 15.74 -11.51
N THR A 66 -3.96 16.19 -12.02
CA THR A 66 -5.08 16.67 -11.21
C THR A 66 -6.33 15.83 -11.47
N THR A 67 -7.17 15.71 -10.46
CA THR A 67 -8.51 15.12 -10.56
C THR A 67 -9.51 16.06 -9.95
N ALA A 68 -10.58 16.38 -10.68
CA ALA A 68 -11.69 17.15 -10.14
C ALA A 68 -12.45 16.33 -9.10
N ALA A 69 -12.75 16.95 -7.97
CA ALA A 69 -13.44 16.33 -6.85
C ALA A 69 -14.26 17.38 -6.08
N TYR A 70 -14.89 16.95 -5.00
CA TYR A 70 -15.55 17.82 -4.05
C TYR A 70 -15.01 17.56 -2.65
N CYS A 71 -14.54 18.61 -2.00
CA CYS A 71 -13.89 18.52 -0.69
C CYS A 71 -14.80 19.04 0.42
N ALA A 72 -14.71 18.44 1.59
CA ALA A 72 -15.39 18.89 2.80
C ALA A 72 -14.51 18.64 4.03
N PRO A 73 -14.42 19.57 4.98
CA PRO A 73 -13.91 19.28 6.30
C PRO A 73 -15.00 18.57 7.12
N PHE A 74 -14.60 17.66 7.99
CA PHE A 74 -15.48 17.01 8.96
C PHE A 74 -14.86 17.05 10.35
N GLN A 75 -15.52 17.74 11.27
CA GLN A 75 -14.98 17.96 12.61
C GLN A 75 -15.33 16.81 13.54
N VAL A 76 -14.30 16.24 14.21
CA VAL A 76 -14.44 15.19 15.22
C VAL A 76 -13.71 15.58 16.52
N ALA A 77 -14.04 14.90 17.62
CA ALA A 77 -13.23 14.98 18.83
C ALA A 77 -11.88 14.27 18.62
N GLU A 78 -10.78 14.86 19.05
CA GLU A 78 -9.48 14.17 19.02
C GLU A 78 -9.53 12.91 19.90
N ASN A 79 -10.05 13.03 21.13
CA ASN A 79 -10.39 11.89 22.00
C ASN A 79 -11.92 11.72 21.99
N PRO A 80 -12.47 10.67 21.35
CA PRO A 80 -13.92 10.46 21.30
C PRO A 80 -14.53 10.16 22.68
N ASP A 81 -13.74 9.69 23.66
CA ASP A 81 -14.21 9.36 25.00
C ASP A 81 -14.24 10.56 25.96
N ASP A 82 -13.74 11.73 25.51
CA ASP A 82 -13.70 12.96 26.30
C ASP A 82 -14.50 14.07 25.63
N ALA A 83 -15.65 14.40 26.21
CA ALA A 83 -16.53 15.45 25.70
C ALA A 83 -15.88 16.86 25.66
N THR A 84 -14.81 17.06 26.45
CA THR A 84 -14.05 18.32 26.51
C THR A 84 -12.83 18.32 25.61
N SER A 85 -12.58 17.21 24.89
CA SER A 85 -11.46 17.04 23.97
C SER A 85 -11.43 18.15 22.90
N ARG A 86 -10.20 18.50 22.52
CA ARG A 86 -10.00 19.37 21.35
C ARG A 86 -10.70 18.74 20.13
N LYS A 87 -11.14 19.60 19.22
CA LYS A 87 -11.67 19.18 17.92
C LYS A 87 -10.56 19.21 16.88
N ILE A 88 -10.58 18.25 15.98
CA ILE A 88 -9.74 18.19 14.80
C ILE A 88 -10.63 18.11 13.56
N ASP A 89 -10.15 18.67 12.46
CA ASP A 89 -10.84 18.57 11.17
C ASP A 89 -10.25 17.39 10.39
N LEU A 90 -11.11 16.53 9.88
CA LEU A 90 -10.78 15.48 8.92
C LEU A 90 -11.01 16.02 7.52
N ASN A 91 -10.11 15.72 6.62
CA ASN A 91 -10.19 16.09 5.21
C ASN A 91 -10.88 14.99 4.41
N LEU A 92 -12.00 15.33 3.78
CA LEU A 92 -12.76 14.45 2.91
C LEU A 92 -12.67 14.95 1.48
N ALA A 93 -12.59 14.04 0.53
CA ALA A 93 -12.82 14.33 -0.88
C ALA A 93 -13.73 13.27 -1.48
N LEU A 94 -14.74 13.71 -2.22
CA LEU A 94 -15.66 12.86 -2.97
C LEU A 94 -15.35 13.00 -4.47
N VAL A 95 -14.90 11.91 -5.07
CA VAL A 95 -14.71 11.81 -6.52
C VAL A 95 -16.02 11.28 -7.10
N MET A 96 -16.66 12.08 -7.93
CA MET A 96 -17.98 11.77 -8.46
C MET A 96 -17.95 10.58 -9.42
N ALA A 97 -19.00 9.77 -9.38
CA ALA A 97 -19.28 8.79 -10.42
C ALA A 97 -19.42 9.48 -11.79
N GLU A 98 -19.10 8.75 -12.85
CA GLU A 98 -19.24 9.25 -14.23
C GLU A 98 -20.70 9.20 -14.72
N ALA A 99 -21.49 8.26 -14.18
CA ALA A 99 -22.93 8.19 -14.47
C ALA A 99 -23.69 9.36 -13.83
N GLU A 100 -24.71 9.88 -14.51
CA GLU A 100 -25.59 10.93 -13.97
C GLU A 100 -26.32 10.50 -12.70
N ALA A 101 -26.72 9.22 -12.63
CA ALA A 101 -27.28 8.61 -11.43
C ALA A 101 -26.30 7.56 -10.89
N ALA A 102 -25.70 7.85 -9.76
CA ALA A 102 -24.79 6.95 -9.08
C ALA A 102 -25.52 6.06 -8.07
N ASP A 103 -24.92 4.93 -7.77
CA ASP A 103 -25.37 4.08 -6.68
C ASP A 103 -25.23 4.79 -5.34
N ALA A 104 -26.16 4.55 -4.41
CA ALA A 104 -26.12 5.15 -3.09
C ALA A 104 -25.03 4.58 -2.18
N ASP A 105 -24.50 3.42 -2.54
CA ASP A 105 -23.39 2.79 -1.83
C ASP A 105 -22.09 3.43 -2.29
N ILE A 106 -21.37 4.00 -1.32
CA ILE A 106 -20.13 4.75 -1.57
C ILE A 106 -18.94 3.82 -1.41
N VAL A 107 -18.07 3.82 -2.40
CA VAL A 107 -16.77 3.14 -2.30
C VAL A 107 -15.80 4.00 -1.50
N VAL A 108 -15.23 3.46 -0.42
CA VAL A 108 -14.24 4.15 0.40
C VAL A 108 -12.86 3.59 0.12
N PHE A 109 -11.93 4.44 -0.30
CA PHE A 109 -10.53 4.05 -0.44
C PHE A 109 -9.77 4.29 0.87
N LEU A 110 -9.19 3.22 1.42
CA LEU A 110 -8.39 3.21 2.63
C LEU A 110 -6.90 3.02 2.27
N ALA A 111 -6.14 4.07 2.45
CA ALA A 111 -4.72 4.10 2.07
C ALA A 111 -3.84 3.24 3.01
N GLY A 112 -2.65 2.91 2.53
CA GLY A 112 -1.66 2.10 3.23
C GLY A 112 -0.76 2.89 4.19
N GLY A 113 0.41 2.40 4.39
CA GLY A 113 1.43 2.91 5.29
C GLY A 113 1.63 2.02 6.51
N PRO A 114 1.14 2.34 7.71
CA PRO A 114 0.23 3.45 8.09
C PRO A 114 0.82 4.83 7.86
N GLY A 115 -0.07 5.81 7.69
CA GLY A 115 0.30 7.22 7.58
C GLY A 115 0.24 7.84 6.18
N GLN A 116 -0.21 7.10 5.17
CA GLN A 116 -0.48 7.67 3.85
C GLN A 116 -1.84 8.39 3.82
N ALA A 117 -1.86 9.57 3.20
CA ALA A 117 -3.07 10.34 2.97
C ALA A 117 -3.82 9.83 1.74
N ALA A 118 -5.10 9.50 1.88
CA ALA A 118 -5.91 8.97 0.77
C ALA A 118 -6.09 9.99 -0.36
N VAL A 119 -6.31 11.26 0.02
CA VAL A 119 -6.53 12.36 -0.93
C VAL A 119 -5.28 12.66 -1.75
N GLU A 120 -4.10 12.71 -1.12
CA GLU A 120 -2.83 12.96 -1.81
C GLU A 120 -2.41 11.78 -2.71
N ASN A 121 -2.76 10.55 -2.33
CA ASN A 121 -2.45 9.34 -3.09
C ASN A 121 -3.44 9.08 -4.24
N TRP A 122 -4.61 9.72 -4.24
CA TRP A 122 -5.66 9.46 -5.22
C TRP A 122 -5.18 9.49 -6.68
N PRO A 123 -4.42 10.50 -7.15
CA PRO A 123 -4.01 10.54 -8.55
C PRO A 123 -3.21 9.31 -9.00
N ALA A 124 -2.51 8.65 -8.08
CA ALA A 124 -1.75 7.42 -8.37
C ALA A 124 -2.66 6.17 -8.42
N VAL A 125 -3.73 6.11 -7.61
CA VAL A 125 -4.65 4.97 -7.54
C VAL A 125 -5.89 5.13 -8.41
N ALA A 126 -6.19 6.32 -8.87
CA ALA A 126 -7.36 6.62 -9.69
C ALA A 126 -7.53 5.68 -10.92
N PRO A 127 -6.47 5.33 -11.68
CA PRO A 127 -6.62 4.40 -12.78
C PRO A 127 -7.11 3.01 -12.36
N ALA A 128 -6.70 2.52 -11.19
CA ALA A 128 -7.13 1.23 -10.65
C ALA A 128 -8.61 1.21 -10.29
N LEU A 129 -9.15 2.33 -9.83
CA LEU A 129 -10.55 2.48 -9.42
C LEU A 129 -11.44 3.13 -10.49
N ALA A 130 -10.90 3.43 -11.67
CA ALA A 130 -11.66 4.01 -12.77
C ALA A 130 -12.88 3.17 -13.20
N PRO A 131 -12.83 1.82 -13.27
CA PRO A 131 -14.01 1.02 -13.56
C PRO A 131 -15.13 1.18 -12.52
N LEU A 132 -14.80 1.22 -11.22
CA LEU A 132 -15.77 1.45 -10.14
C LEU A 132 -16.41 2.83 -10.24
N ARG A 133 -15.62 3.84 -10.57
CA ARG A 133 -16.09 5.23 -10.71
C ARG A 133 -17.17 5.43 -11.76
N LYS A 134 -17.36 4.47 -12.68
CA LYS A 134 -18.47 4.56 -13.66
C LYS A 134 -19.82 4.71 -12.99
N HIS A 135 -20.04 4.00 -11.88
CA HIS A 135 -21.35 3.92 -11.21
C HIS A 135 -21.32 4.31 -9.73
N HIS A 136 -20.13 4.34 -9.09
CA HIS A 136 -19.97 4.61 -7.67
C HIS A 136 -19.21 5.90 -7.42
N HIS A 137 -19.66 6.68 -6.45
CA HIS A 137 -18.85 7.74 -5.88
C HIS A 137 -17.69 7.13 -5.08
N ILE A 138 -16.51 7.72 -5.17
CA ILE A 138 -15.33 7.28 -4.38
C ILE A 138 -15.10 8.31 -3.28
N LEU A 139 -15.20 7.89 -2.05
CA LEU A 139 -14.85 8.68 -0.89
C LEU A 139 -13.39 8.47 -0.52
N LEU A 140 -12.66 9.56 -0.39
CA LEU A 140 -11.31 9.63 0.12
C LEU A 140 -11.36 10.32 1.47
N LEU A 141 -10.90 9.63 2.50
CA LEU A 141 -10.74 10.18 3.85
C LEU A 141 -9.25 10.16 4.19
N ASP A 142 -8.64 11.33 4.32
CA ASP A 142 -7.36 11.38 5.00
C ASP A 142 -7.57 10.92 6.44
N GLN A 143 -7.02 9.77 6.80
CA GLN A 143 -7.09 9.25 8.15
C GLN A 143 -6.52 10.29 9.12
N ARG A 144 -7.10 10.43 10.34
CA ARG A 144 -6.52 11.32 11.36
C ARG A 144 -5.00 11.16 11.44
N GLY A 145 -4.27 12.24 11.52
CA GLY A 145 -2.80 12.24 11.54
C GLY A 145 -2.13 12.19 10.17
N THR A 146 -2.90 12.19 9.07
CA THR A 146 -2.37 12.18 7.70
C THR A 146 -2.88 13.36 6.87
N GLY A 147 -2.16 13.73 5.82
CA GLY A 147 -2.58 14.74 4.85
C GLY A 147 -3.06 16.04 5.51
N HIS A 148 -4.31 16.41 5.26
CA HIS A 148 -4.94 17.57 5.87
C HIS A 148 -5.83 17.23 7.08
N SER A 149 -5.74 16.02 7.62
CA SER A 149 -6.47 15.56 8.82
C SER A 149 -5.61 15.64 10.08
N ASN A 150 -5.21 16.85 10.47
CA ASN A 150 -4.33 17.11 11.61
C ASN A 150 -3.05 16.27 11.58
N ALA A 151 -2.29 16.37 10.49
CA ALA A 151 -1.13 15.55 10.20
C ALA A 151 -0.08 15.53 11.33
N LEU A 152 0.39 14.33 11.68
CA LEU A 152 1.48 14.14 12.64
C LEU A 152 2.84 14.14 11.91
N THR A 153 3.09 15.17 11.12
CA THR A 153 4.35 15.33 10.39
C THR A 153 5.31 16.21 11.19
N CYS A 154 6.58 15.87 11.10
CA CYS A 154 7.64 16.63 11.77
C CYS A 154 8.36 17.51 10.75
N ALA A 155 8.39 18.81 11.02
CA ALA A 155 9.12 19.73 10.17
C ALA A 155 10.62 19.42 10.23
N ARG A 156 11.23 19.26 9.06
CA ARG A 156 12.70 19.28 8.97
C ARG A 156 13.19 20.68 9.27
N LYS A 157 14.25 20.79 10.05
CA LYS A 157 15.00 22.04 10.08
C LYS A 157 15.43 22.35 8.65
N ALA A 158 15.25 23.62 8.23
CA ALA A 158 15.68 24.04 6.89
C ALA A 158 17.16 23.68 6.67
N GLU A 159 17.51 23.27 5.45
CA GLU A 159 18.86 22.79 5.02
C GLU A 159 20.06 23.74 5.33
N GLY A 160 19.87 24.80 6.09
CA GLY A 160 20.93 25.70 6.56
C GLY A 160 21.60 25.27 7.87
N ASP A 161 20.95 24.48 8.69
CA ASP A 161 21.56 23.81 9.84
C ASP A 161 22.11 22.47 9.34
N LYS A 162 23.34 22.51 8.82
CA LYS A 162 24.11 21.28 8.53
C LYS A 162 24.15 20.49 9.83
N ASP A 163 23.35 19.44 9.91
CA ASP A 163 23.44 18.50 11.01
C ASP A 163 24.89 18.06 11.15
N GLU A 164 25.35 17.90 12.37
CA GLU A 164 26.69 17.36 12.65
C GLU A 164 26.91 15.98 11.99
N GLU A 165 25.82 15.31 11.55
CA GLU A 165 25.86 14.09 10.74
C GLU A 165 26.45 14.31 9.34
N ASP A 166 26.28 15.48 8.69
CA ASP A 166 26.97 15.80 7.43
C ASP A 166 28.48 16.07 7.66
N LYS A 167 28.86 16.37 8.88
CA LYS A 167 30.27 16.50 9.28
C LYS A 167 30.88 15.18 9.76
N ALA A 168 30.04 14.21 10.20
CA ALA A 168 30.45 12.86 10.59
C ALA A 168 30.57 11.90 9.39
N GLY A 169 30.68 12.42 8.17
CA GLY A 169 30.86 11.63 6.94
C GLY A 169 32.09 10.73 6.88
N ASP A 170 32.92 10.71 7.92
CA ASP A 170 34.18 9.94 7.93
C ASP A 170 34.31 8.94 9.10
N GLU A 171 33.42 8.95 10.10
CA GLU A 171 33.46 7.97 11.17
C GLU A 171 32.24 7.04 11.08
N ARG A 172 32.46 5.73 11.10
CA ARG A 172 31.45 4.71 11.33
C ARG A 172 30.57 5.15 12.50
N ALA A 173 29.38 5.69 12.22
CA ALA A 173 28.36 5.72 13.25
C ALA A 173 28.06 4.22 13.54
N ASP A 174 28.55 3.73 14.66
CA ASP A 174 28.14 2.44 15.21
C ASP A 174 26.61 2.42 15.24
N SER A 175 26.02 1.23 15.04
CA SER A 175 24.55 1.07 15.12
C SER A 175 23.96 1.69 16.38
N THR A 176 24.71 1.71 17.47
CA THR A 176 24.35 2.38 18.74
C THR A 176 24.22 3.89 18.57
N THR A 177 25.17 4.55 17.91
CA THR A 177 25.14 5.99 17.64
C THR A 177 24.00 6.39 16.70
N ALA A 178 23.73 5.55 15.68
CA ALA A 178 22.61 5.74 14.76
C ALA A 178 21.24 5.66 15.48
N LEU A 179 21.06 4.67 16.38
CA LEU A 179 19.85 4.54 17.20
C LEU A 179 19.69 5.67 18.21
N GLU A 180 20.78 6.19 18.78
CA GLU A 180 20.73 7.38 19.67
C GLU A 180 20.33 8.62 18.88
N GLY A 181 20.86 8.84 17.69
CA GLY A 181 20.43 9.88 16.76
C GLY A 181 18.95 9.79 16.44
N LEU A 182 18.45 8.56 16.15
CA LEU A 182 17.03 8.31 15.92
C LEU A 182 16.19 8.66 17.16
N ARG A 183 16.60 8.24 18.36
CA ARG A 183 15.90 8.58 19.62
C ARG A 183 15.81 10.09 19.83
N ARG A 184 16.87 10.83 19.54
CA ARG A 184 16.87 12.29 19.61
C ARG A 184 15.86 12.89 18.63
N LYS A 185 15.91 12.49 17.35
CA LYS A 185 14.96 12.96 16.33
C LYS A 185 13.51 12.61 16.69
N THR A 186 13.27 11.43 17.25
CA THR A 186 11.94 11.03 17.73
C THR A 186 11.42 11.93 18.86
N ARG A 187 12.28 12.34 19.82
CA ARG A 187 11.87 13.28 20.88
C ARG A 187 11.58 14.68 20.33
N GLU A 188 12.40 15.17 19.41
CA GLU A 188 12.18 16.45 18.74
C GLU A 188 10.86 16.47 17.97
N CYS A 189 10.60 15.40 17.20
CA CYS A 189 9.35 15.20 16.49
C CYS A 189 8.15 15.16 17.45
N LEU A 190 8.23 14.37 18.49
CA LEU A 190 7.17 14.28 19.50
C LEU A 190 6.86 15.66 20.12
N THR A 191 7.89 16.45 20.43
CA THR A 191 7.73 17.81 20.97
C THR A 191 6.96 18.71 20.01
N GLN A 192 7.21 18.61 18.69
CA GLN A 192 6.47 19.37 17.68
C GLN A 192 5.01 18.90 17.59
N VAL A 193 4.78 17.59 17.51
CA VAL A 193 3.46 17.00 17.41
C VAL A 193 2.59 17.35 18.62
N GLN A 194 3.13 17.29 19.83
CA GLN A 194 2.39 17.58 21.06
C GLN A 194 1.89 19.04 21.18
N GLN A 195 2.39 19.96 20.34
CA GLN A 195 1.87 21.33 20.29
C GLN A 195 0.43 21.39 19.75
N HIS A 196 0.03 20.43 18.89
CA HIS A 196 -1.26 20.45 18.21
C HIS A 196 -2.02 19.13 18.26
N ALA A 197 -1.44 18.05 18.80
CA ALA A 197 -2.02 16.71 18.84
C ALA A 197 -1.65 15.96 20.11
N ASP A 198 -2.51 15.04 20.53
CA ASP A 198 -2.18 13.96 21.46
C ASP A 198 -1.93 12.66 20.68
N PRO A 199 -0.67 12.24 20.45
CA PRO A 199 -0.35 11.08 19.60
C PRO A 199 -1.05 9.78 20.03
N ARG A 200 -1.49 9.67 21.29
CA ARG A 200 -2.21 8.50 21.81
C ARG A 200 -3.57 8.28 21.16
N GLN A 201 -4.14 9.34 20.58
CA GLN A 201 -5.45 9.31 19.92
C GLN A 201 -5.39 8.99 18.44
N TYR A 202 -4.20 8.73 17.89
CA TYR A 202 -3.98 8.48 16.46
C TYR A 202 -3.73 6.99 16.22
N THR A 203 -4.77 6.20 16.47
CA THR A 203 -4.77 4.74 16.33
C THR A 203 -5.78 4.28 15.29
N THR A 204 -5.64 3.04 14.81
CA THR A 204 -6.63 2.40 13.93
C THR A 204 -8.02 2.39 14.57
N THR A 205 -8.10 2.11 15.87
CA THR A 205 -9.39 2.06 16.60
C THR A 205 -10.12 3.39 16.55
N VAL A 206 -9.43 4.51 16.79
CA VAL A 206 -10.06 5.83 16.77
C VAL A 206 -10.37 6.25 15.32
N ALA A 207 -9.54 5.90 14.35
CA ALA A 207 -9.80 6.14 12.94
C ALA A 207 -11.01 5.35 12.41
N VAL A 208 -11.26 4.14 12.92
CA VAL A 208 -12.49 3.37 12.63
C VAL A 208 -13.73 4.11 13.16
N HIS A 209 -13.65 4.69 14.35
CA HIS A 209 -14.72 5.51 14.91
C HIS A 209 -15.00 6.74 14.02
N ASP A 210 -13.94 7.41 13.52
CA ASP A 210 -14.08 8.53 12.60
C ASP A 210 -14.79 8.13 11.31
N LEU A 211 -14.39 7.00 10.72
CA LEU A 211 -15.00 6.53 9.47
C LEU A 211 -16.50 6.23 9.64
N GLU A 212 -16.89 5.66 10.79
CA GLU A 212 -18.31 5.46 11.10
C GLU A 212 -19.05 6.78 11.28
N ALA A 213 -18.46 7.76 11.95
CA ALA A 213 -19.05 9.09 12.09
C ALA A 213 -19.24 9.77 10.72
N VAL A 214 -18.29 9.63 9.80
CA VAL A 214 -18.38 10.10 8.42
C VAL A 214 -19.52 9.39 7.68
N ARG A 215 -19.64 8.05 7.79
CA ARG A 215 -20.75 7.30 7.16
C ARG A 215 -22.11 7.82 7.60
N GLN A 216 -22.26 8.01 8.91
CA GLN A 216 -23.52 8.54 9.48
C GLN A 216 -23.79 9.97 9.01
N ALA A 217 -22.77 10.84 8.98
CA ALA A 217 -22.91 12.22 8.52
C ALA A 217 -23.30 12.31 7.03
N LEU A 218 -22.80 11.41 6.19
CA LEU A 218 -23.18 11.28 4.78
C LEU A 218 -24.58 10.70 4.59
N GLY A 219 -25.16 10.07 5.62
CA GLY A 219 -26.39 9.29 5.49
C GLY A 219 -26.24 8.05 4.61
N ALA A 220 -25.00 7.58 4.42
CA ALA A 220 -24.70 6.40 3.63
C ALA A 220 -25.21 5.15 4.35
N PRO A 221 -26.02 4.29 3.69
CA PRO A 221 -26.54 3.07 4.32
C PRO A 221 -25.39 2.11 4.65
N GLN A 222 -24.48 1.92 3.72
CA GLN A 222 -23.32 1.05 3.83
C GLN A 222 -22.17 1.62 2.99
N PHE A 223 -20.96 1.15 3.26
CA PHE A 223 -19.77 1.39 2.45
C PHE A 223 -19.31 0.11 1.75
N ASP A 224 -18.75 0.25 0.54
CA ASP A 224 -17.85 -0.70 -0.07
C ASP A 224 -16.42 -0.29 0.26
N LEU A 225 -15.71 -1.11 1.00
CA LEU A 225 -14.37 -0.78 1.45
C LEU A 225 -13.32 -1.31 0.48
N VAL A 226 -12.40 -0.46 0.07
CA VAL A 226 -11.21 -0.85 -0.71
C VAL A 226 -9.98 -0.47 0.10
N GLY A 227 -9.42 -1.45 0.82
CA GLY A 227 -8.22 -1.27 1.62
C GLY A 227 -6.98 -1.78 0.90
N VAL A 228 -5.89 -1.03 1.01
CA VAL A 228 -4.59 -1.38 0.41
C VAL A 228 -3.53 -1.41 1.49
N SER A 229 -2.76 -2.53 1.59
CA SER A 229 -1.69 -2.67 2.59
C SER A 229 -2.22 -2.46 4.03
N TYR A 230 -1.68 -1.52 4.83
CA TYR A 230 -2.26 -1.17 6.14
C TYR A 230 -3.76 -0.82 6.06
N GLY A 231 -4.23 -0.21 4.97
CA GLY A 231 -5.66 0.08 4.77
C GLY A 231 -6.54 -1.17 4.83
N THR A 232 -5.99 -2.35 4.58
CA THR A 232 -6.69 -3.64 4.76
C THR A 232 -6.95 -3.96 6.24
N ARG A 233 -6.02 -3.60 7.15
CA ARG A 233 -6.25 -3.70 8.60
C ARG A 233 -7.36 -2.74 9.02
N MET A 234 -7.33 -1.51 8.52
CA MET A 234 -8.39 -0.53 8.75
C MET A 234 -9.75 -1.07 8.31
N ALA A 235 -9.85 -1.67 7.12
CA ALA A 235 -11.07 -2.29 6.60
C ALA A 235 -11.54 -3.46 7.47
N GLN A 236 -10.64 -4.34 7.91
CA GLN A 236 -10.94 -5.47 8.80
C GLN A 236 -11.46 -4.98 10.16
N GLN A 237 -10.78 -4.01 10.78
CA GLN A 237 -11.20 -3.45 12.06
C GLN A 237 -12.57 -2.74 11.93
N TYR A 238 -12.82 -2.02 10.84
CA TYR A 238 -14.11 -1.40 10.59
C TYR A 238 -15.21 -2.46 10.43
N LEU A 239 -14.99 -3.49 9.65
CA LEU A 239 -15.93 -4.60 9.47
C LEU A 239 -16.25 -5.32 10.80
N MET A 240 -15.24 -5.52 11.65
CA MET A 240 -15.45 -6.14 12.97
C MET A 240 -16.30 -5.28 13.90
N ARG A 241 -16.17 -3.95 13.86
CA ARG A 241 -16.87 -3.01 14.75
C ARG A 241 -18.22 -2.56 14.21
N HIS A 242 -18.35 -2.44 12.89
CA HIS A 242 -19.53 -1.89 12.22
C HIS A 242 -19.99 -2.76 11.05
N PRO A 243 -20.30 -4.06 11.25
CA PRO A 243 -20.64 -4.98 10.15
C PRO A 243 -21.87 -4.54 9.36
N ASP A 244 -22.84 -3.88 10.01
CA ASP A 244 -24.05 -3.39 9.35
C ASP A 244 -23.77 -2.19 8.41
N GLY A 245 -22.68 -1.46 8.65
CA GLY A 245 -22.21 -0.36 7.83
C GLY A 245 -21.40 -0.79 6.60
N VAL A 246 -21.19 -2.12 6.39
CA VAL A 246 -20.38 -2.66 5.29
C VAL A 246 -21.24 -3.46 4.34
N ARG A 247 -21.11 -3.18 3.03
CA ARG A 247 -21.72 -3.95 1.94
C ARG A 247 -20.75 -4.98 1.37
N SER A 248 -19.53 -4.56 1.04
CA SER A 248 -18.47 -5.42 0.55
C SER A 248 -17.08 -4.91 0.95
N VAL A 249 -16.06 -5.78 0.84
CA VAL A 249 -14.67 -5.42 1.16
C VAL A 249 -13.72 -5.97 0.11
N VAL A 250 -12.82 -5.14 -0.39
CA VAL A 250 -11.63 -5.51 -1.17
C VAL A 250 -10.40 -5.30 -0.28
N LEU A 251 -9.59 -6.34 -0.14
CA LEU A 251 -8.34 -6.33 0.62
C LEU A 251 -7.18 -6.57 -0.36
N ASP A 252 -6.41 -5.54 -0.68
CA ASP A 252 -5.26 -5.66 -1.57
C ASP A 252 -3.95 -5.65 -0.78
N SER A 253 -3.17 -6.71 -0.89
CA SER A 253 -1.92 -6.92 -0.15
C SER A 253 -2.17 -6.88 1.36
N VAL A 254 -2.88 -7.90 1.84
CA VAL A 254 -3.53 -7.88 3.15
C VAL A 254 -2.57 -7.96 4.33
N ALA A 255 -2.75 -7.06 5.29
CA ALA A 255 -2.16 -7.16 6.63
C ALA A 255 -3.21 -7.73 7.59
N PRO A 256 -3.12 -9.02 7.99
CA PRO A 256 -4.05 -9.61 8.94
C PRO A 256 -4.08 -8.86 10.26
N ASN A 257 -5.21 -8.90 10.96
CA ASN A 257 -5.27 -8.32 12.31
C ASN A 257 -4.25 -8.95 13.26
N GLU A 258 -3.99 -10.25 13.10
CA GLU A 258 -3.07 -11.03 13.94
C GLU A 258 -1.59 -10.66 13.75
N LEU A 259 -1.25 -10.01 12.63
CA LEU A 259 0.13 -9.62 12.33
C LEU A 259 0.56 -8.44 13.20
N ALA A 260 1.68 -8.56 13.90
CA ALA A 260 2.38 -7.39 14.42
C ALA A 260 3.17 -6.73 13.28
N LEU A 261 2.81 -5.48 12.91
CA LEU A 261 3.45 -4.78 11.79
C LEU A 261 4.94 -4.60 12.05
N GLY A 262 5.76 -5.20 11.21
CA GLY A 262 7.22 -5.19 11.34
C GLY A 262 7.83 -6.54 11.71
N GLU A 263 7.06 -7.46 12.30
CA GLU A 263 7.56 -8.73 12.81
C GLU A 263 8.26 -9.59 11.73
N ASP A 264 7.59 -9.78 10.59
CA ASP A 264 8.04 -10.67 9.52
C ASP A 264 8.72 -9.96 8.35
N PHE A 265 9.00 -8.65 8.43
CA PHE A 265 9.50 -7.90 7.27
C PHE A 265 10.81 -8.44 6.71
N ALA A 266 11.71 -8.92 7.57
CA ALA A 266 12.96 -9.50 7.14
C ALA A 266 12.76 -10.83 6.37
N ASP A 267 11.97 -11.75 6.91
CA ASP A 267 11.65 -13.03 6.29
C ASP A 267 10.85 -12.89 4.99
N ASN A 268 9.87 -11.97 4.99
CA ASN A 268 9.03 -11.74 3.81
C ASN A 268 9.87 -11.19 2.64
N LEU A 269 10.72 -10.18 2.90
CA LEU A 269 11.63 -9.65 1.88
C LEU A 269 12.60 -10.74 1.39
N GLU A 270 13.19 -11.49 2.31
CA GLU A 270 14.12 -12.56 2.00
C GLU A 270 13.51 -13.60 1.07
N SER A 271 12.27 -14.01 1.38
CA SER A 271 11.52 -15.00 0.60
C SER A 271 11.17 -14.46 -0.79
N ALA A 272 10.70 -13.21 -0.87
CA ALA A 272 10.38 -12.56 -2.14
C ALA A 272 11.61 -12.38 -3.03
N LEU A 273 12.75 -11.94 -2.49
CA LEU A 273 14.01 -11.79 -3.24
C LEU A 273 14.50 -13.12 -3.80
N LYS A 274 14.48 -14.20 -2.98
CA LYS A 274 14.85 -15.52 -3.43
C LYS A 274 13.95 -16.02 -4.56
N ALA A 275 12.65 -15.79 -4.46
CA ALA A 275 11.69 -16.13 -5.51
C ALA A 275 11.94 -15.31 -6.80
N GLN A 276 12.09 -13.99 -6.71
CA GLN A 276 12.37 -13.11 -7.84
C GLN A 276 13.70 -13.48 -8.54
N PHE A 277 14.76 -13.72 -7.79
CA PHE A 277 16.05 -14.12 -8.36
C PHE A 277 16.03 -15.53 -8.93
N SER A 278 15.20 -16.43 -8.39
CA SER A 278 14.95 -17.74 -8.97
C SER A 278 14.34 -17.66 -10.38
N LEU A 279 13.47 -16.69 -10.64
CA LEU A 279 12.95 -16.44 -11.99
C LEU A 279 14.07 -16.05 -12.96
N CYS A 280 15.04 -15.24 -12.54
CA CYS A 280 16.22 -14.92 -13.32
C CYS A 280 17.04 -16.17 -13.62
N THR A 281 17.38 -16.95 -12.61
CA THR A 281 18.23 -18.14 -12.81
C THR A 281 17.54 -19.25 -13.57
N SER A 282 16.21 -19.28 -13.61
CA SER A 282 15.42 -20.20 -14.44
C SER A 282 15.35 -19.77 -15.92
N THR A 283 15.68 -18.51 -16.23
CA THR A 283 15.68 -17.94 -17.57
C THR A 283 17.08 -18.07 -18.19
N PRO A 284 17.28 -18.82 -19.29
CA PRO A 284 18.62 -19.10 -19.84
C PRO A 284 19.47 -17.87 -20.12
N SER A 285 18.87 -16.78 -20.64
CA SER A 285 19.58 -15.51 -20.91
C SER A 285 20.08 -14.86 -19.62
N CYS A 286 19.26 -14.83 -18.58
CA CYS A 286 19.60 -14.26 -17.28
C CYS A 286 20.61 -15.14 -16.53
N ALA A 287 20.41 -16.46 -16.48
CA ALA A 287 21.30 -17.40 -15.82
C ALA A 287 22.73 -17.37 -16.38
N LYS A 288 22.88 -17.11 -17.69
CA LYS A 288 24.19 -16.95 -18.36
C LYS A 288 24.97 -15.74 -17.83
N VAL A 289 24.28 -14.66 -17.45
CA VAL A 289 24.89 -13.41 -16.99
C VAL A 289 25.03 -13.40 -15.47
N PHE A 290 24.01 -13.88 -14.75
CA PHE A 290 23.95 -13.86 -13.30
C PHE A 290 23.75 -15.28 -12.76
N ALA A 291 24.86 -15.93 -12.36
CA ALA A 291 24.80 -17.31 -11.86
C ALA A 291 24.01 -17.44 -10.55
N ASP A 292 24.19 -16.50 -9.64
CA ASP A 292 23.46 -16.44 -8.35
C ASP A 292 23.31 -14.97 -7.91
N PRO A 293 22.22 -14.31 -8.29
CA PRO A 293 21.96 -12.92 -7.90
C PRO A 293 21.78 -12.73 -6.39
N TYR A 294 21.21 -13.75 -5.69
CA TYR A 294 21.01 -13.65 -4.25
C TYR A 294 22.34 -13.71 -3.50
N ALA A 295 23.20 -14.68 -3.79
CA ALA A 295 24.54 -14.73 -3.20
C ALA A 295 25.37 -13.48 -3.56
N SER A 296 25.16 -12.91 -4.74
CA SER A 296 25.78 -11.65 -5.17
C SER A 296 25.30 -10.46 -4.31
N LEU A 297 24.01 -10.39 -3.99
CA LEU A 297 23.44 -9.38 -3.08
C LEU A 297 24.07 -9.48 -1.68
N ILE A 298 24.19 -10.68 -1.13
CA ILE A 298 24.79 -10.88 0.20
C ILE A 298 26.27 -10.44 0.20
N ARG A 299 27.04 -10.80 -0.84
CA ARG A 299 28.43 -10.34 -0.97
C ARG A 299 28.54 -8.82 -1.07
N LEU A 300 27.64 -8.18 -1.83
CA LEU A 300 27.62 -6.72 -1.96
C LEU A 300 27.26 -6.04 -0.63
N ARG A 301 26.25 -6.56 0.10
CA ARG A 301 25.89 -6.11 1.44
C ARG A 301 27.09 -6.15 2.38
N ASP A 302 27.79 -7.29 2.43
CA ASP A 302 28.93 -7.48 3.33
C ASP A 302 30.11 -6.58 2.95
N ALA A 303 30.34 -6.37 1.64
CA ALA A 303 31.36 -5.45 1.15
C ALA A 303 31.05 -3.98 1.54
N LEU A 304 29.79 -3.53 1.38
CA LEU A 304 29.37 -2.19 1.77
C LEU A 304 29.36 -1.99 3.29
N ARG A 305 29.01 -3.03 4.05
CA ARG A 305 29.15 -3.05 5.51
C ARG A 305 30.58 -2.88 5.96
N ALA A 306 31.52 -3.56 5.30
CA ALA A 306 32.94 -3.47 5.61
C ALA A 306 33.54 -2.11 5.19
N LYS A 307 33.14 -1.60 4.01
CA LYS A 307 33.65 -0.36 3.43
C LYS A 307 32.54 0.37 2.68
N PRO A 308 31.79 1.26 3.36
CA PRO A 308 30.82 2.12 2.72
C PRO A 308 31.44 2.99 1.62
N GLN A 309 30.64 3.33 0.60
CA GLN A 309 31.07 4.12 -0.55
C GLN A 309 30.44 5.49 -0.53
N GLY A 310 31.26 6.56 -0.56
CA GLY A 310 30.79 7.93 -0.78
C GLY A 310 30.55 8.19 -2.27
N TYR A 311 29.53 8.98 -2.58
CA TYR A 311 29.29 9.47 -3.93
C TYR A 311 28.68 10.87 -3.93
N ASP A 312 29.00 11.61 -4.98
CA ASP A 312 28.47 12.95 -5.20
C ASP A 312 27.39 12.91 -6.27
N PHE A 313 26.30 13.65 -6.06
CA PHE A 313 25.25 13.80 -7.06
C PHE A 313 24.65 15.21 -7.00
N ARG A 314 23.80 15.52 -7.97
CA ARG A 314 23.01 16.74 -7.93
C ARG A 314 21.57 16.39 -7.59
N ASP A 315 21.07 17.03 -6.55
CA ASP A 315 19.69 16.89 -6.14
C ASP A 315 18.75 17.15 -7.33
N PRO A 316 17.82 16.24 -7.67
CA PRO A 316 17.00 16.35 -8.87
C PRO A 316 15.98 17.50 -8.82
N ILE A 317 15.70 18.04 -7.64
CA ILE A 317 14.73 19.14 -7.44
C ILE A 317 15.46 20.49 -7.36
N THR A 318 16.46 20.59 -6.49
CA THR A 318 17.16 21.85 -6.22
C THR A 318 18.39 22.07 -7.09
N PHE A 319 18.88 20.99 -7.72
CA PHE A 319 20.14 20.97 -8.49
C PHE A 319 21.39 21.26 -7.66
N ALA A 320 21.27 21.31 -6.35
CA ALA A 320 22.38 21.51 -5.43
C ALA A 320 23.33 20.30 -5.43
N PRO A 321 24.66 20.53 -5.34
CA PRO A 321 25.60 19.43 -5.17
C PRO A 321 25.39 18.81 -3.78
N THR A 322 25.26 17.51 -3.73
CA THR A 322 25.00 16.75 -2.51
C THR A 322 25.94 15.56 -2.43
N HIS A 323 26.44 15.27 -1.25
CA HIS A 323 27.22 14.08 -0.95
C HIS A 323 26.36 13.06 -0.20
N ARG A 324 26.45 11.79 -0.58
CA ARG A 324 25.74 10.68 0.05
C ARG A 324 26.68 9.52 0.29
N ARG A 325 26.21 8.60 1.13
CA ARG A 325 26.92 7.37 1.48
C ARG A 325 26.05 6.17 1.14
N LEU A 326 26.61 5.23 0.41
CA LEU A 326 26.03 3.92 0.15
C LEU A 326 26.68 2.91 1.10
N ASP A 327 25.92 2.43 2.06
CA ASP A 327 26.29 1.37 3.00
C ASP A 327 25.28 0.20 2.92
N ASP A 328 25.40 -0.77 3.79
CA ASP A 328 24.49 -1.92 3.84
C ASP A 328 23.06 -1.52 4.22
N TYR A 329 22.85 -0.46 5.01
CA TYR A 329 21.52 0.05 5.35
C TYR A 329 20.83 0.72 4.14
N ALA A 330 21.57 1.54 3.41
CA ALA A 330 21.09 2.16 2.18
C ALA A 330 20.76 1.10 1.12
N LEU A 331 21.61 0.08 0.97
CA LEU A 331 21.35 -1.06 0.08
C LEU A 331 20.11 -1.83 0.51
N ALA A 332 19.92 -2.13 1.79
CA ALA A 332 18.76 -2.86 2.30
C ALA A 332 17.45 -2.10 2.05
N GLY A 333 17.44 -0.78 2.30
CA GLY A 333 16.31 0.09 2.00
C GLY A 333 15.97 0.12 0.50
N LEU A 334 16.99 0.28 -0.36
CA LEU A 334 16.84 0.25 -1.81
C LEU A 334 16.24 -1.07 -2.29
N VAL A 335 16.84 -2.19 -1.90
CA VAL A 335 16.40 -3.53 -2.32
C VAL A 335 14.98 -3.80 -1.85
N ARG A 336 14.62 -3.40 -0.63
CA ARG A 336 13.26 -3.53 -0.11
C ARG A 336 12.26 -2.79 -1.00
N LEU A 337 12.48 -1.51 -1.32
CA LEU A 337 11.56 -0.71 -2.11
C LEU A 337 11.50 -1.14 -3.58
N PHE A 338 12.63 -1.57 -4.15
CA PHE A 338 12.65 -2.10 -5.52
C PHE A 338 11.96 -3.45 -5.65
N ALA A 339 11.89 -4.24 -4.57
CA ALA A 339 11.15 -5.50 -4.57
C ALA A 339 9.61 -5.31 -4.55
N TYR A 340 9.09 -4.09 -4.32
CA TYR A 340 7.64 -3.82 -4.29
C TYR A 340 6.95 -4.05 -5.63
N THR A 341 7.64 -3.78 -6.75
CA THR A 341 7.05 -3.95 -8.08
C THR A 341 7.92 -4.82 -8.96
N PRO A 342 7.36 -5.62 -9.86
CA PRO A 342 8.15 -6.48 -10.74
C PRO A 342 9.07 -5.67 -11.67
N GLU A 343 8.69 -4.45 -12.05
CA GLU A 343 9.45 -3.57 -12.92
C GLU A 343 10.76 -3.10 -12.25
N THR A 344 10.69 -2.68 -10.99
CA THR A 344 11.89 -2.25 -10.25
C THR A 344 12.72 -3.43 -9.77
N ALA A 345 12.08 -4.53 -9.38
CA ALA A 345 12.77 -5.76 -9.00
C ALA A 345 13.62 -6.33 -10.15
N ALA A 346 13.16 -6.19 -11.40
CA ALA A 346 13.89 -6.62 -12.60
C ALA A 346 15.24 -5.94 -12.79
N LEU A 347 15.47 -4.77 -12.18
CA LEU A 347 16.74 -4.03 -12.25
C LEU A 347 17.78 -4.53 -11.24
N LEU A 348 17.35 -5.20 -10.17
CA LEU A 348 18.23 -5.57 -9.06
C LEU A 348 19.41 -6.46 -9.46
N PRO A 349 19.25 -7.55 -10.27
CA PRO A 349 20.36 -8.40 -10.63
C PRO A 349 21.51 -7.64 -11.32
N LEU A 350 21.18 -6.74 -12.25
CA LEU A 350 22.16 -5.92 -12.95
C LEU A 350 22.84 -4.93 -12.01
N SER A 351 22.07 -4.19 -11.21
CA SER A 351 22.62 -3.18 -10.30
C SER A 351 23.55 -3.79 -9.23
N ILE A 352 23.19 -4.96 -8.73
CA ILE A 352 24.01 -5.73 -7.78
C ILE A 352 25.32 -6.18 -8.44
N ALA A 353 25.25 -6.73 -9.67
CA ALA A 353 26.42 -7.18 -10.41
C ALA A 353 27.38 -6.03 -10.73
N GLU A 354 26.86 -4.85 -11.09
CA GLU A 354 27.68 -3.65 -11.30
C GLU A 354 28.33 -3.18 -10.00
N GLY A 355 27.59 -3.16 -8.89
CA GLY A 355 28.14 -2.81 -7.58
C GLY A 355 29.31 -3.71 -7.17
N LEU A 356 29.25 -5.01 -7.44
CA LEU A 356 30.36 -5.96 -7.19
C LEU A 356 31.59 -5.72 -8.08
N LYS A 357 31.42 -5.08 -9.25
CA LYS A 357 32.54 -4.65 -10.10
C LYS A 357 33.13 -3.29 -9.68
N GLY A 358 32.57 -2.65 -8.64
CA GLY A 358 32.94 -1.32 -8.17
C GLY A 358 32.21 -0.18 -8.88
N ASN A 359 31.26 -0.47 -9.78
CA ASN A 359 30.38 0.54 -10.39
C ASN A 359 29.12 0.72 -9.54
N TYR A 360 29.16 1.64 -8.60
CA TYR A 360 28.04 1.94 -7.70
C TYR A 360 27.03 2.93 -8.28
N THR A 361 27.29 3.51 -9.46
CA THR A 361 26.43 4.54 -10.08
C THR A 361 24.97 4.12 -10.24
N PRO A 362 24.65 2.89 -10.71
CA PRO A 362 23.24 2.47 -10.80
C PRO A 362 22.55 2.43 -9.43
N LEU A 363 23.20 1.86 -8.41
CA LEU A 363 22.66 1.79 -7.05
C LEU A 363 22.48 3.18 -6.43
N ALA A 364 23.46 4.08 -6.62
CA ALA A 364 23.39 5.44 -6.15
C ALA A 364 22.22 6.19 -6.80
N GLY A 365 22.08 6.15 -8.13
CA GLY A 365 20.98 6.78 -8.84
C GLY A 365 19.61 6.23 -8.43
N GLN A 366 19.50 4.92 -8.26
CA GLN A 366 18.28 4.27 -7.77
C GLN A 366 17.95 4.67 -6.32
N SER A 367 18.96 4.80 -5.45
CA SER A 367 18.77 5.24 -4.06
C SER A 367 18.23 6.68 -4.01
N GLU A 368 18.72 7.57 -4.86
CA GLU A 368 18.25 8.95 -4.91
C GLU A 368 16.79 9.09 -5.39
N LEU A 369 16.35 8.24 -6.31
CA LEU A 369 14.94 8.19 -6.71
C LEU A 369 14.01 7.88 -5.54
N LEU A 370 14.49 7.12 -4.55
CA LEU A 370 13.72 6.69 -3.39
C LEU A 370 13.89 7.60 -2.17
N THR A 371 14.85 8.55 -2.18
CA THR A 371 15.17 9.34 -0.99
C THR A 371 13.95 10.13 -0.49
N GLY A 372 13.11 10.64 -1.39
CA GLY A 372 11.85 11.30 -1.03
C GLY A 372 10.89 10.36 -0.29
N ASP A 373 10.69 9.15 -0.78
CA ASP A 373 9.76 8.17 -0.22
C ASP A 373 10.25 7.67 1.15
N LEU A 374 11.55 7.40 1.29
CA LEU A 374 12.17 6.99 2.56
C LEU A 374 12.09 8.08 3.63
N SER A 375 12.15 9.34 3.22
CA SER A 375 12.06 10.46 4.15
C SER A 375 10.65 10.66 4.70
N GLU A 376 9.62 10.48 3.86
CA GLU A 376 8.23 10.54 4.28
C GLU A 376 7.90 9.43 5.29
N LEU A 377 8.50 8.25 5.14
CA LEU A 377 8.35 7.14 6.08
C LEU A 377 9.00 7.42 7.44
N ARG A 378 10.16 8.10 7.48
CA ARG A 378 10.89 8.38 8.74
C ARG A 378 10.27 9.48 9.58
N ASP A 379 9.68 10.49 8.94
CA ASP A 379 9.15 11.68 9.60
C ASP A 379 7.63 11.56 9.86
N ASN A 380 7.09 10.34 9.81
CA ASN A 380 5.66 10.06 9.89
C ASN A 380 5.24 9.67 11.33
N GLY A 381 4.82 10.67 12.11
CA GLY A 381 4.32 10.47 13.47
C GLY A 381 3.06 9.59 13.53
N MET A 382 2.24 9.56 12.46
CA MET A 382 1.06 8.69 12.40
C MET A 382 1.47 7.22 12.36
N GLN A 383 2.45 6.85 11.53
CA GLN A 383 2.99 5.49 11.49
C GLN A 383 3.51 5.07 12.87
N THR A 384 4.28 5.98 13.50
CA THR A 384 4.84 5.73 14.83
C THR A 384 3.73 5.55 15.87
N SER A 385 2.68 6.39 15.84
CA SER A 385 1.53 6.29 16.76
C SER A 385 0.81 4.95 16.63
N VAL A 386 0.50 4.52 15.39
CA VAL A 386 -0.17 3.25 15.12
C VAL A 386 0.69 2.07 15.60
N ILE A 387 1.93 1.96 15.14
CA ILE A 387 2.77 0.79 15.45
C ILE A 387 3.08 0.73 16.96
N CYS A 388 3.35 1.88 17.59
CA CYS A 388 3.66 1.89 19.02
C CYS A 388 2.46 1.57 19.91
N ALA A 389 1.24 1.94 19.48
CA ALA A 389 0.03 1.63 20.22
C ALA A 389 -0.45 0.19 20.01
N GLU A 390 -0.27 -0.34 18.80
CA GLU A 390 -0.97 -1.54 18.36
C GLU A 390 -0.09 -2.78 18.33
N ASP A 391 1.22 -2.65 18.01
CA ASP A 391 2.07 -3.79 17.66
C ASP A 391 3.38 -3.88 18.45
N ALA A 392 3.90 -2.76 18.97
CA ALA A 392 5.28 -2.70 19.47
C ALA A 392 5.58 -3.61 20.67
N ASP A 393 4.58 -3.95 21.49
CA ASP A 393 4.72 -4.88 22.62
C ASP A 393 4.83 -6.34 22.17
N LEU A 394 4.47 -6.65 20.93
CA LEU A 394 4.58 -7.97 20.30
C LEU A 394 5.90 -8.14 19.55
N LEU A 395 6.56 -7.02 19.19
CA LEU A 395 7.77 -7.07 18.38
C LEU A 395 9.01 -7.45 19.18
N THR A 396 9.65 -8.55 18.79
CA THR A 396 10.91 -9.00 19.38
C THR A 396 11.94 -9.26 18.26
N PRO A 397 13.22 -8.83 18.43
CA PRO A 397 14.27 -9.19 17.49
C PRO A 397 14.44 -10.70 17.43
N ARG A 398 14.47 -11.25 16.22
CA ARG A 398 14.62 -12.69 16.00
C ARG A 398 16.05 -13.00 15.57
N PRO A 399 16.71 -14.03 16.15
CA PRO A 399 18.09 -14.38 15.81
C PRO A 399 18.29 -14.69 14.31
N GLN A 400 17.29 -15.31 13.67
CA GLN A 400 17.32 -15.68 12.25
C GLN A 400 17.33 -14.48 11.31
N ASP A 401 16.87 -13.30 11.75
CA ASP A 401 16.84 -12.12 10.89
C ASP A 401 18.23 -11.53 10.64
N LYS A 402 19.20 -11.79 11.51
CA LYS A 402 20.55 -11.18 11.45
C LYS A 402 21.29 -11.40 10.14
N ASP A 403 21.06 -12.54 9.51
CA ASP A 403 21.76 -12.92 8.27
C ASP A 403 20.97 -12.53 7.00
N THR A 404 19.76 -12.02 7.15
CA THR A 404 18.94 -11.52 6.04
C THR A 404 19.44 -10.17 5.53
N VAL A 405 18.90 -9.71 4.40
CA VAL A 405 19.25 -8.41 3.81
C VAL A 405 18.87 -7.25 4.75
N LEU A 406 17.69 -7.31 5.38
CA LEU A 406 17.24 -6.28 6.33
C LEU A 406 17.86 -6.40 7.73
N GLY A 407 18.31 -7.60 8.10
CA GLY A 407 18.74 -7.83 9.48
C GLY A 407 17.63 -7.52 10.49
N THR A 408 18.01 -7.02 11.65
CA THR A 408 17.08 -6.57 12.69
C THR A 408 16.72 -5.08 12.59
N MET A 409 17.24 -4.38 11.57
CA MET A 409 17.22 -2.91 11.44
C MET A 409 15.83 -2.32 11.69
N LEU A 410 14.79 -2.84 11.02
CA LEU A 410 13.44 -2.27 11.13
C LEU A 410 12.83 -2.46 12.52
N ILE A 411 13.04 -3.63 13.13
CA ILE A 411 12.57 -3.89 14.50
C ILE A 411 13.31 -3.00 15.49
N ASP A 412 14.62 -2.82 15.35
CA ASP A 412 15.43 -1.97 16.22
C ASP A 412 15.00 -0.51 16.12
N VAL A 413 14.73 -0.02 14.90
CA VAL A 413 14.18 1.33 14.64
C VAL A 413 12.82 1.51 15.31
N ILE A 414 11.88 0.60 15.06
CA ILE A 414 10.53 0.67 15.65
C ILE A 414 10.61 0.69 17.18
N ARG A 415 11.39 -0.21 17.78
CA ARG A 415 11.56 -0.29 19.23
C ARG A 415 12.14 1.00 19.81
N ALA A 416 13.20 1.53 19.18
CA ALA A 416 13.84 2.78 19.62
C ALA A 416 12.88 3.99 19.56
N GLN A 417 11.99 4.04 18.57
CA GLN A 417 10.94 5.05 18.49
C GLN A 417 9.87 4.85 19.56
N CYS A 418 9.40 3.62 19.74
CA CYS A 418 8.31 3.29 20.68
C CYS A 418 8.73 3.30 22.16
N GLU A 419 10.03 3.34 22.48
CA GLU A 419 10.53 3.66 23.82
C GLU A 419 10.24 5.11 24.23
N ILE A 420 10.02 6.00 23.27
CA ILE A 420 9.84 7.43 23.45
C ILE A 420 8.42 7.88 23.15
N TRP A 421 7.82 7.32 22.10
CA TRP A 421 6.51 7.73 21.60
C TRP A 421 5.40 7.30 22.56
N PRO A 422 4.45 8.20 22.91
CA PRO A 422 3.33 7.84 23.79
C PRO A 422 2.45 6.77 23.13
N ARG A 423 2.11 5.76 23.91
CA ARG A 423 1.27 4.66 23.43
C ARG A 423 -0.20 4.97 23.65
N GLY A 424 -1.00 4.86 22.61
CA GLY A 424 -2.45 4.80 22.68
C GLY A 424 -2.94 3.44 23.21
N THR A 425 -4.23 3.26 23.22
CA THR A 425 -4.88 2.00 23.63
C THR A 425 -5.45 1.26 22.42
N ARG A 426 -5.51 -0.05 22.50
CA ARG A 426 -6.22 -0.92 21.55
C ARG A 426 -7.18 -1.84 22.29
N PRO A 427 -8.31 -2.25 21.69
CA PRO A 427 -9.19 -3.26 22.25
C PRO A 427 -8.46 -4.60 22.46
N ALA A 428 -8.90 -5.39 23.44
CA ALA A 428 -8.28 -6.68 23.75
C ALA A 428 -8.36 -7.68 22.57
N ASP A 429 -9.36 -7.53 21.72
CA ASP A 429 -9.59 -8.35 20.51
C ASP A 429 -9.04 -7.72 19.22
N PHE A 430 -8.17 -6.69 19.33
CA PHE A 430 -7.60 -6.00 18.15
C PHE A 430 -6.89 -6.96 17.20
N HIS A 431 -6.13 -7.91 17.74
CA HIS A 431 -5.42 -8.95 16.98
C HIS A 431 -6.23 -10.23 16.75
N ALA A 432 -7.55 -10.20 16.99
CA ALA A 432 -8.38 -11.36 16.70
C ALA A 432 -8.55 -11.54 15.18
N ALA A 433 -8.54 -12.80 14.75
CA ALA A 433 -8.79 -13.16 13.36
C ALA A 433 -10.16 -12.66 12.90
N LEU A 434 -10.21 -12.05 11.71
CA LEU A 434 -11.46 -11.59 11.09
C LEU A 434 -12.36 -12.80 10.82
N LYS A 435 -13.62 -12.71 11.25
CA LYS A 435 -14.69 -13.66 10.90
C LYS A 435 -15.86 -12.89 10.31
N SER A 436 -16.28 -13.28 9.10
CA SER A 436 -17.37 -12.58 8.41
C SER A 436 -18.02 -13.45 7.33
N ASP A 437 -19.30 -13.19 7.08
CA ASP A 437 -20.07 -13.70 5.96
C ASP A 437 -20.28 -12.65 4.84
N LYS A 438 -19.83 -11.43 5.06
CA LYS A 438 -19.87 -10.36 4.05
C LYS A 438 -19.07 -10.76 2.80
N PRO A 439 -19.47 -10.27 1.62
CA PRO A 439 -18.69 -10.45 0.40
C PRO A 439 -17.29 -9.83 0.54
N ILE A 440 -16.23 -10.63 0.35
CA ILE A 440 -14.84 -10.14 0.45
C ILE A 440 -14.03 -10.68 -0.73
N LEU A 441 -13.28 -9.78 -1.40
CA LEU A 441 -12.28 -10.10 -2.40
C LEU A 441 -10.89 -9.79 -1.83
N ILE A 442 -10.04 -10.81 -1.75
CA ILE A 442 -8.65 -10.69 -1.30
C ILE A 442 -7.76 -10.74 -2.54
N LEU A 443 -6.86 -9.77 -2.67
CA LEU A 443 -5.92 -9.64 -3.77
C LEU A 443 -4.49 -9.69 -3.21
N GLU A 444 -3.65 -10.55 -3.77
CA GLU A 444 -2.26 -10.72 -3.33
C GLU A 444 -1.30 -10.78 -4.52
N GLY A 445 -0.11 -10.23 -4.36
CA GLY A 445 0.99 -10.46 -5.29
C GLY A 445 1.81 -11.67 -4.90
N GLU A 446 2.09 -12.56 -5.86
CA GLU A 446 2.87 -13.78 -5.61
C GLU A 446 4.26 -13.48 -5.00
N LEU A 447 4.87 -12.35 -5.40
CA LEU A 447 6.22 -11.94 -5.01
C LEU A 447 6.22 -10.75 -4.05
N ASP A 448 5.14 -10.56 -3.28
CA ASP A 448 5.01 -9.46 -2.34
C ASP A 448 6.06 -9.56 -1.21
N PRO A 449 6.96 -8.58 -1.06
CA PRO A 449 8.02 -8.58 -0.06
C PRO A 449 7.56 -8.11 1.34
N VAL A 450 6.29 -7.71 1.48
CA VAL A 450 5.74 -7.09 2.71
C VAL A 450 4.62 -7.93 3.27
N THR A 451 3.60 -8.15 2.46
CA THR A 451 2.41 -8.91 2.81
C THR A 451 2.19 -10.05 1.81
N PRO A 452 2.99 -11.10 1.88
CA PRO A 452 2.94 -12.22 0.94
C PRO A 452 1.63 -13.02 1.03
N PRO A 453 1.28 -13.84 0.01
CA PRO A 453 0.03 -14.58 -0.09
C PRO A 453 -0.38 -15.40 1.14
N LYS A 454 0.59 -15.83 1.96
CA LYS A 454 0.31 -16.54 3.22
C LYS A 454 -0.65 -15.78 4.15
N TYR A 455 -0.65 -14.44 4.08
CA TYR A 455 -1.53 -13.59 4.88
C TYR A 455 -2.94 -13.55 4.32
N GLY A 456 -3.10 -13.47 2.99
CA GLY A 456 -4.40 -13.63 2.34
C GLY A 456 -5.02 -14.99 2.62
N GLU A 457 -4.22 -16.06 2.58
CA GLU A 457 -4.64 -17.42 2.94
C GLU A 457 -5.05 -17.52 4.42
N GLN A 458 -4.38 -16.78 5.31
CA GLN A 458 -4.70 -16.73 6.73
C GLN A 458 -6.06 -16.07 6.96
N VAL A 459 -6.29 -14.89 6.40
CA VAL A 459 -7.55 -14.15 6.54
C VAL A 459 -8.71 -14.93 5.92
N LEU A 460 -8.49 -15.58 4.78
CA LEU A 460 -9.53 -16.38 4.10
C LEU A 460 -10.16 -17.46 4.99
N LYS A 461 -9.40 -18.03 5.94
CA LYS A 461 -9.89 -19.08 6.84
C LYS A 461 -11.07 -18.65 7.72
N GLY A 462 -11.20 -17.37 8.02
CA GLY A 462 -12.29 -16.81 8.82
C GLY A 462 -13.52 -16.38 8.01
N LEU A 463 -13.50 -16.51 6.69
CA LEU A 463 -14.47 -15.91 5.78
C LEU A 463 -15.31 -16.97 5.07
N THR A 464 -16.64 -16.86 5.13
CA THR A 464 -17.55 -17.81 4.48
C THR A 464 -17.93 -17.41 3.05
N ASN A 465 -17.86 -16.11 2.72
CA ASN A 465 -18.21 -15.54 1.42
C ASN A 465 -17.05 -14.70 0.87
N ALA A 466 -15.93 -15.36 0.56
CA ALA A 466 -14.74 -14.68 0.08
C ALA A 466 -14.03 -15.45 -1.04
N ARG A 467 -13.20 -14.73 -1.79
CA ARG A 467 -12.26 -15.27 -2.76
C ARG A 467 -10.90 -14.64 -2.58
N LEU A 468 -9.85 -15.47 -2.65
CA LEU A 468 -8.45 -15.04 -2.77
C LEU A 468 -8.03 -15.16 -4.23
N LEU A 469 -7.42 -14.09 -4.77
CA LEU A 469 -6.76 -14.04 -6.07
C LEU A 469 -5.29 -13.71 -5.84
N ILE A 470 -4.41 -14.60 -6.32
CA ILE A 470 -2.96 -14.39 -6.28
C ILE A 470 -2.50 -14.01 -7.69
N ALA A 471 -1.98 -12.80 -7.86
CA ALA A 471 -1.48 -12.28 -9.13
C ALA A 471 -0.05 -12.76 -9.37
N LYS A 472 0.13 -13.64 -10.36
CA LYS A 472 1.41 -14.28 -10.67
C LYS A 472 2.48 -13.27 -11.06
N GLY A 473 3.67 -13.41 -10.49
CA GLY A 473 4.82 -12.56 -10.78
C GLY A 473 4.68 -11.11 -10.33
N GLN A 474 3.60 -10.74 -9.63
CA GLN A 474 3.36 -9.39 -9.13
C GLN A 474 3.88 -9.23 -7.71
N GLY A 475 4.23 -7.99 -7.35
CA GLY A 475 4.69 -7.61 -6.02
C GLY A 475 3.57 -7.04 -5.15
N HIS A 476 3.88 -5.97 -4.40
CA HIS A 476 2.97 -5.33 -3.46
C HIS A 476 1.97 -4.42 -4.18
N ASN A 477 0.68 -4.51 -3.83
CA ASN A 477 -0.45 -3.77 -4.40
C ASN A 477 -0.76 -4.17 -5.85
N VAL A 478 -1.75 -5.02 -6.02
CA VAL A 478 -2.09 -5.59 -7.33
C VAL A 478 -3.41 -5.08 -7.91
N ILE A 479 -4.17 -4.27 -7.18
CA ILE A 479 -5.48 -3.77 -7.61
C ILE A 479 -5.43 -3.04 -8.97
N GLY A 480 -4.29 -2.43 -9.33
CA GLY A 480 -4.08 -1.74 -10.60
C GLY A 480 -3.49 -2.62 -11.72
N ARG A 481 -3.27 -3.93 -11.50
CA ARG A 481 -2.55 -4.79 -12.43
C ARG A 481 -3.46 -5.45 -13.47
N GLY A 482 -3.10 -5.30 -14.73
CA GLY A 482 -3.80 -5.96 -15.85
C GLY A 482 -5.32 -5.76 -15.82
N CYS A 483 -6.06 -6.85 -15.70
CA CYS A 483 -7.53 -6.83 -15.67
C CYS A 483 -8.13 -6.79 -14.25
N ILE A 484 -7.32 -6.75 -13.20
CA ILE A 484 -7.80 -6.75 -11.81
C ILE A 484 -8.77 -5.61 -11.52
N PRO A 485 -8.57 -4.36 -12.04
CA PRO A 485 -9.56 -3.30 -11.88
C PRO A 485 -10.97 -3.68 -12.33
N LYS A 486 -11.08 -4.46 -13.42
CA LYS A 486 -12.38 -4.95 -13.91
C LYS A 486 -12.96 -6.06 -13.01
N ILE A 487 -12.11 -6.93 -12.48
CA ILE A 487 -12.54 -7.97 -11.52
C ILE A 487 -13.10 -7.30 -10.25
N VAL A 488 -12.46 -6.24 -9.78
CA VAL A 488 -12.93 -5.45 -8.62
C VAL A 488 -14.28 -4.77 -8.92
N GLU A 489 -14.45 -4.18 -10.11
CA GLU A 489 -15.74 -3.62 -10.55
C GLU A 489 -16.84 -4.70 -10.54
N ASP A 490 -16.58 -5.86 -11.13
CA ASP A 490 -17.54 -6.97 -11.17
C ASP A 490 -17.85 -7.48 -9.76
N PHE A 491 -16.86 -7.56 -8.88
CA PHE A 491 -17.06 -7.96 -7.50
C PHE A 491 -18.00 -6.99 -6.75
N VAL A 492 -17.76 -5.69 -6.83
CA VAL A 492 -18.59 -4.69 -6.14
C VAL A 492 -20.00 -4.66 -6.71
N ASN A 493 -20.18 -4.83 -8.03
CA ASN A 493 -21.48 -4.84 -8.67
C ASN A 493 -22.32 -6.09 -8.38
N TYR A 494 -21.68 -7.27 -8.29
CA TYR A 494 -22.41 -8.54 -8.18
C TYR A 494 -22.36 -9.17 -6.79
N LEU A 495 -21.44 -8.78 -5.91
CA LEU A 495 -21.26 -9.30 -4.55
C LEU A 495 -21.09 -10.84 -4.46
N ALA A 496 -20.67 -11.45 -5.53
CA ALA A 496 -20.52 -12.89 -5.69
C ALA A 496 -19.03 -13.27 -5.90
N PRO A 497 -18.19 -13.19 -4.87
CA PRO A 497 -16.75 -13.35 -5.03
C PRO A 497 -16.37 -14.72 -5.61
N LYS A 498 -17.14 -15.78 -5.32
CA LYS A 498 -16.87 -17.14 -5.79
C LYS A 498 -17.16 -17.35 -7.29
N ASP A 499 -18.05 -16.53 -7.86
CA ASP A 499 -18.51 -16.63 -9.24
C ASP A 499 -17.77 -15.68 -10.21
N LEU A 500 -16.80 -14.91 -9.71
CA LEU A 500 -16.01 -13.99 -10.53
C LEU A 500 -15.21 -14.73 -11.60
N ASP A 501 -15.22 -14.23 -12.83
CA ASP A 501 -14.28 -14.64 -13.85
C ASP A 501 -12.93 -13.97 -13.61
N VAL A 502 -11.94 -14.75 -13.21
CA VAL A 502 -10.57 -14.29 -12.92
C VAL A 502 -9.56 -14.84 -13.92
N ALA A 503 -9.99 -15.54 -14.98
CA ALA A 503 -9.09 -16.19 -15.92
C ALA A 503 -8.11 -15.22 -16.61
N CYS A 504 -8.50 -13.96 -16.78
CA CYS A 504 -7.63 -12.94 -17.34
C CYS A 504 -6.40 -12.62 -16.47
N ALA A 505 -6.47 -12.85 -15.16
CA ALA A 505 -5.34 -12.65 -14.26
C ALA A 505 -4.26 -13.74 -14.43
N ASP A 506 -4.59 -14.88 -15.02
CA ASP A 506 -3.60 -15.92 -15.35
C ASP A 506 -2.56 -15.47 -16.40
N ALA A 507 -2.88 -14.41 -17.16
CA ALA A 507 -1.94 -13.79 -18.12
C ALA A 507 -0.90 -12.89 -17.47
N LEU A 508 -1.05 -12.57 -16.17
CA LEU A 508 -0.05 -11.81 -15.44
C LEU A 508 1.22 -12.65 -15.23
N GLY A 509 2.36 -11.98 -15.23
CA GLY A 509 3.65 -12.61 -15.02
C GLY A 509 4.71 -11.61 -14.54
N PRO A 510 5.90 -12.10 -14.18
CA PRO A 510 7.00 -11.25 -13.75
C PRO A 510 7.58 -10.45 -14.90
N THR A 511 8.14 -9.28 -14.59
CA THR A 511 8.96 -8.54 -15.55
C THR A 511 10.31 -9.25 -15.70
N PRO A 512 10.76 -9.56 -16.93
CA PRO A 512 12.05 -10.18 -17.15
C PRO A 512 13.20 -9.32 -16.62
N ALA A 513 14.17 -9.95 -15.94
CA ALA A 513 15.32 -9.24 -15.37
C ALA A 513 16.17 -8.57 -16.46
N PHE A 514 16.64 -7.37 -16.19
CA PHE A 514 17.59 -6.67 -17.03
C PHE A 514 18.95 -7.38 -16.99
N ILE A 515 19.48 -7.78 -18.14
CA ILE A 515 20.78 -8.45 -18.25
C ILE A 515 21.91 -7.49 -18.62
N ASP A 516 21.56 -6.33 -19.19
CA ASP A 516 22.44 -5.20 -19.43
C ASP A 516 21.64 -3.89 -19.39
N PHE A 517 22.28 -2.75 -19.66
CA PHE A 517 21.62 -1.44 -19.65
C PHE A 517 20.65 -1.21 -20.82
N ASN A 518 20.54 -2.12 -21.78
CA ASN A 518 19.57 -2.05 -22.87
C ASN A 518 18.28 -2.83 -22.54
N GLY A 519 18.30 -3.67 -21.52
CA GLY A 519 17.12 -4.39 -21.03
C GLY A 519 17.29 -5.88 -20.82
N SER A 520 16.18 -6.57 -20.85
CA SER A 520 16.14 -8.03 -20.87
C SER A 520 16.30 -8.53 -22.29
N SER A 521 17.17 -9.51 -22.52
CA SER A 521 17.21 -10.18 -23.83
C SER A 521 15.86 -10.86 -24.08
N PRO A 522 15.26 -10.76 -25.26
CA PRO A 522 14.02 -11.43 -25.61
C PRO A 522 14.14 -12.97 -25.59
#